data_205bc60fbc1247e8f3e9475004908316
#
_entry.id   205bc60fbc1247e8f3e9475004908316
#
_cell.length_a   1.000
_cell.length_b   1.000
_cell.length_c   1.000
_cell.angle_alpha   90.00
_cell.angle_beta   90.00
_cell.angle_gamma   90.00
#
_symmetry.space_group_name_H-M   'P 1'
#
loop_
_entity.id
_entity.type
_entity.pdbx_description
1 polymer ?
#
loop_
_entity_poly.entity_id
_entity_poly.type
_entity_poly.pdbx_seq_one_letter_code
_entity_poly.pdbx_strand_id
1 'polypeptide(L)'
;MPVRSVLRGWLYDRLVAGMTTDWYRAVLSRLPDGARLLDVGIGTGAALARCADLVRAKRLDIVGLDIDPDYLARCRAEMANAQLSAQVSPVLSSVYDHRGGPYDAAYFSASLMLLPDPVAAIAHVASQLTPDGRLFATQTFHHRRSRLLERAKPLVRHVTTIHFGRVTYEDDFRKAFADAGVELMELTTLSGTRRSSYRLAVARIGDDSDGRGCTAA
;
A
#
# COMPACT_ATOMS: atom_id res chain seq x y z
N MET A 1 -8.59 -32.92 8.98
CA MET A 1 -8.02 -31.64 8.54
C MET A 1 -7.34 -31.87 7.21
N PRO A 2 -7.79 -31.29 6.07
CA PRO A 2 -7.21 -31.61 4.76
C PRO A 2 -5.88 -30.87 4.55
N VAL A 3 -4.79 -31.61 4.50
CA VAL A 3 -3.42 -31.19 4.20
C VAL A 3 -3.32 -30.38 2.87
N ARG A 4 -4.30 -30.52 1.97
CA ARG A 4 -4.37 -29.81 0.69
C ARG A 4 -4.60 -28.28 0.80
N SER A 5 -5.22 -27.79 1.87
CA SER A 5 -5.47 -26.36 2.05
C SER A 5 -4.23 -25.62 2.54
N VAL A 6 -3.42 -26.25 3.37
CA VAL A 6 -2.18 -25.68 3.93
C VAL A 6 -1.10 -25.53 2.83
N LEU A 7 -0.97 -26.54 1.94
CA LEU A 7 0.03 -26.51 0.88
C LEU A 7 -0.28 -25.47 -0.21
N ARG A 8 -1.57 -25.25 -0.52
CA ARG A 8 -2.00 -24.20 -1.48
C ARG A 8 -1.80 -22.80 -0.88
N GLY A 9 -2.05 -22.61 0.41
CA GLY A 9 -1.77 -21.36 1.12
C GLY A 9 -0.27 -21.03 1.10
N TRP A 10 0.59 -21.98 1.43
CA TRP A 10 2.03 -21.79 1.46
C TRP A 10 2.65 -21.44 0.09
N LEU A 11 2.18 -22.10 -0.99
CA LEU A 11 2.67 -21.81 -2.36
C LEU A 11 2.18 -20.45 -2.85
N TYR A 12 0.93 -20.08 -2.53
CA TYR A 12 0.34 -18.78 -2.82
C TYR A 12 1.07 -17.67 -2.07
N ASP A 13 1.28 -17.85 -0.76
CA ASP A 13 2.02 -16.90 0.09
C ASP A 13 3.45 -16.69 -0.42
N ARG A 14 4.10 -17.74 -0.93
CA ARG A 14 5.48 -17.65 -1.44
C ARG A 14 5.56 -16.91 -2.78
N LEU A 15 4.58 -17.09 -3.68
CA LEU A 15 4.51 -16.38 -4.96
C LEU A 15 4.12 -14.91 -4.78
N VAL A 16 3.13 -14.65 -3.96
CA VAL A 16 2.69 -13.28 -3.61
C VAL A 16 3.78 -12.55 -2.84
N ALA A 17 4.46 -13.22 -1.92
CA ALA A 17 5.56 -12.63 -1.17
C ALA A 17 6.78 -12.27 -2.02
N GLY A 18 7.07 -13.01 -3.09
CA GLY A 18 8.13 -12.66 -4.05
C GLY A 18 7.84 -11.35 -4.76
N MET A 19 6.67 -11.26 -5.37
CA MET A 19 6.20 -10.07 -6.09
C MET A 19 6.11 -8.85 -5.17
N THR A 20 5.60 -9.01 -3.97
CA THR A 20 5.48 -7.93 -2.99
C THR A 20 6.86 -7.44 -2.54
N THR A 21 7.85 -8.32 -2.45
CA THR A 21 9.24 -7.93 -2.15
C THR A 21 9.81 -7.00 -3.22
N ASP A 22 9.58 -7.29 -4.51
CA ASP A 22 10.03 -6.43 -5.60
C ASP A 22 9.35 -5.05 -5.56
N TRP A 23 8.10 -5.00 -5.13
CA TRP A 23 7.37 -3.74 -4.93
C TRP A 23 7.97 -2.91 -3.78
N TYR A 24 8.27 -3.55 -2.65
CA TYR A 24 8.96 -2.88 -1.55
C TYR A 24 10.32 -2.35 -2.02
N ARG A 25 11.12 -3.15 -2.72
CA ARG A 25 12.40 -2.69 -3.26
C ARG A 25 12.25 -1.48 -4.18
N ALA A 26 11.26 -1.48 -5.07
CA ALA A 26 10.98 -0.37 -5.97
C ALA A 26 10.61 0.93 -5.22
N VAL A 27 9.91 0.84 -4.09
CA VAL A 27 9.56 1.99 -3.26
C VAL A 27 10.73 2.42 -2.39
N LEU A 28 11.31 1.50 -1.59
CA LEU A 28 12.36 1.82 -0.64
C LEU A 28 13.61 2.40 -1.31
N SER A 29 13.94 1.95 -2.54
CA SER A 29 15.07 2.49 -3.31
C SER A 29 14.89 3.97 -3.67
N ARG A 30 13.66 4.46 -3.77
CA ARG A 30 13.31 5.85 -4.12
C ARG A 30 13.29 6.79 -2.91
N LEU A 31 13.27 6.26 -1.68
CA LEU A 31 13.28 7.07 -0.47
C LEU A 31 14.67 7.67 -0.21
N PRO A 32 14.76 8.88 0.33
CA PRO A 32 16.02 9.41 0.83
C PRO A 32 16.52 8.62 2.04
N ASP A 33 17.82 8.76 2.34
CA ASP A 33 18.40 8.19 3.55
C ASP A 33 17.82 8.86 4.80
N GLY A 34 17.51 8.07 5.81
CA GLY A 34 16.87 8.53 7.04
C GLY A 34 15.39 8.84 6.93
N ALA A 35 14.76 8.56 5.78
CA ALA A 35 13.35 8.86 5.58
C ALA A 35 12.45 8.13 6.57
N ARG A 36 11.41 8.84 7.01
CA ARG A 36 10.33 8.30 7.83
C ARG A 36 9.17 7.86 6.93
N LEU A 37 8.86 6.56 6.95
CA LEU A 37 7.85 5.93 6.09
C LEU A 37 6.64 5.47 6.90
N LEU A 38 5.43 5.80 6.46
CA LEU A 38 4.20 5.17 6.90
C LEU A 38 3.82 4.03 5.94
N ASP A 39 3.84 2.80 6.41
CA ASP A 39 3.44 1.60 5.65
C ASP A 39 2.01 1.19 6.04
N VAL A 40 1.04 1.40 5.15
CA VAL A 40 -0.38 1.18 5.42
C VAL A 40 -0.81 -0.22 4.96
N GLY A 41 -1.12 -1.06 5.93
CA GLY A 41 -1.43 -2.47 5.72
C GLY A 41 -0.16 -3.32 5.60
N ILE A 42 0.77 -3.16 6.55
CA ILE A 42 2.07 -3.87 6.58
C ILE A 42 1.90 -5.41 6.63
N GLY A 43 0.75 -5.88 7.13
CA GLY A 43 0.45 -7.29 7.25
C GLY A 43 1.45 -8.02 8.16
N THR A 44 1.95 -9.16 7.70
CA THR A 44 2.98 -9.94 8.42
C THR A 44 4.38 -9.36 8.31
N GLY A 45 4.60 -8.33 7.51
CA GLY A 45 5.92 -7.73 7.30
C GLY A 45 6.93 -8.59 6.54
N ALA A 46 6.57 -9.80 6.10
CA ALA A 46 7.50 -10.75 5.49
C ALA A 46 8.18 -10.22 4.21
N ALA A 47 7.48 -9.41 3.40
CA ALA A 47 8.06 -8.78 2.21
C ALA A 47 9.05 -7.67 2.58
N LEU A 48 8.72 -6.86 3.58
CA LEU A 48 9.61 -5.82 4.12
C LEU A 48 10.87 -6.45 4.75
N ALA A 49 10.73 -7.53 5.52
CA ALA A 49 11.85 -8.25 6.13
C ALA A 49 12.89 -8.71 5.07
N ARG A 50 12.44 -9.10 3.88
CA ARG A 50 13.33 -9.46 2.76
C ARG A 50 14.06 -8.28 2.13
N CYS A 51 13.68 -7.06 2.50
CA CYS A 51 14.33 -5.80 2.08
C CYS A 51 15.16 -5.19 3.20
N ALA A 52 15.54 -5.98 4.22
CA ALA A 52 16.28 -5.52 5.39
C ALA A 52 17.61 -4.84 5.03
N ASP A 53 18.24 -5.26 3.96
CA ASP A 53 19.43 -4.64 3.38
C ASP A 53 19.21 -3.15 3.06
N LEU A 54 18.12 -2.84 2.36
CA LEU A 54 17.76 -1.47 2.00
C LEU A 54 17.32 -0.64 3.22
N VAL A 55 16.51 -1.23 4.11
CA VAL A 55 16.04 -0.54 5.32
C VAL A 55 17.23 -0.09 6.16
N ARG A 56 18.21 -0.98 6.38
CA ARG A 56 19.44 -0.65 7.14
C ARG A 56 20.34 0.32 6.40
N ALA A 57 20.62 0.06 5.11
CA ALA A 57 21.53 0.90 4.32
C ALA A 57 21.04 2.36 4.27
N LYS A 58 19.74 2.56 4.13
CA LYS A 58 19.12 3.89 4.09
C LYS A 58 18.72 4.42 5.46
N ARG A 59 18.90 3.66 6.53
CA ARG A 59 18.54 4.06 7.91
C ARG A 59 17.07 4.52 8.01
N LEU A 60 16.15 3.81 7.34
CA LEU A 60 14.75 4.17 7.32
C LEU A 60 14.11 3.99 8.70
N ASP A 61 13.15 4.88 9.06
CA ASP A 61 12.24 4.75 10.19
C ASP A 61 10.85 4.42 9.66
N ILE A 62 10.34 3.22 9.94
CA ILE A 62 9.11 2.71 9.34
C ILE A 62 8.05 2.48 10.41
N VAL A 63 6.92 3.17 10.29
CA VAL A 63 5.71 2.90 11.08
C VAL A 63 4.76 2.06 10.22
N GLY A 64 4.54 0.82 10.62
CA GLY A 64 3.68 -0.12 9.88
C GLY A 64 2.32 -0.29 10.52
N LEU A 65 1.26 0.14 9.83
CA LEU A 65 -0.11 -0.01 10.32
C LEU A 65 -0.75 -1.30 9.83
N ASP A 66 -1.47 -1.96 10.70
CA ASP A 66 -2.45 -2.98 10.35
C ASP A 66 -3.58 -2.98 11.39
N ILE A 67 -4.76 -3.50 11.01
CA ILE A 67 -5.91 -3.68 11.90
C ILE A 67 -6.00 -5.09 12.47
N ASP A 68 -5.18 -6.02 11.97
CA ASP A 68 -5.17 -7.41 12.40
C ASP A 68 -4.04 -7.65 13.42
N PRO A 69 -4.40 -7.93 14.70
CA PRO A 69 -3.41 -8.15 15.76
C PRO A 69 -2.54 -9.40 15.53
N ASP A 70 -3.08 -10.44 14.84
CA ASP A 70 -2.34 -11.67 14.55
C ASP A 70 -1.28 -11.43 13.48
N TYR A 71 -1.61 -10.61 12.47
CA TYR A 71 -0.64 -10.16 11.48
C TYR A 71 0.48 -9.34 12.12
N LEU A 72 0.14 -8.41 13.00
CA LEU A 72 1.15 -7.60 13.70
C LEU A 72 2.01 -8.41 14.66
N ALA A 73 1.46 -9.45 15.30
CA ALA A 73 2.27 -10.35 16.12
C ALA A 73 3.34 -11.08 15.26
N ARG A 74 2.94 -11.55 14.07
CA ARG A 74 3.88 -12.15 13.10
C ARG A 74 4.87 -11.11 12.57
N CYS A 75 4.41 -9.89 12.27
CA CYS A 75 5.26 -8.80 11.80
C CYS A 75 6.38 -8.50 12.81
N ARG A 76 6.06 -8.41 14.11
CA ARG A 76 7.09 -8.22 15.15
C ARG A 76 8.12 -9.35 15.16
N ALA A 77 7.68 -10.60 15.00
CA ALA A 77 8.60 -11.75 14.92
C ALA A 77 9.49 -11.68 13.67
N GLU A 78 8.92 -11.34 12.50
CA GLU A 78 9.70 -11.16 11.26
C GLU A 78 10.72 -10.02 11.37
N MET A 79 10.32 -8.88 11.97
CA MET A 79 11.23 -7.75 12.18
C MET A 79 12.37 -8.12 13.15
N ALA A 80 12.08 -8.87 14.21
CA ALA A 80 13.10 -9.35 15.13
C ALA A 80 14.09 -10.31 14.43
N ASN A 81 13.58 -11.27 13.65
CA ASN A 81 14.41 -12.21 12.89
C ASN A 81 15.27 -11.49 11.84
N ALA A 82 14.75 -10.44 11.20
CA ALA A 82 15.47 -9.61 10.23
C ALA A 82 16.38 -8.55 10.89
N GLN A 83 16.40 -8.46 12.21
CA GLN A 83 17.14 -7.43 12.98
C GLN A 83 16.70 -5.99 12.60
N LEU A 84 15.41 -5.78 12.42
CA LEU A 84 14.80 -4.49 12.06
C LEU A 84 13.97 -3.87 13.19
N SER A 85 13.92 -4.47 14.38
CA SER A 85 13.05 -4.01 15.48
C SER A 85 13.31 -2.58 15.95
N ALA A 86 14.51 -2.05 15.69
CA ALA A 86 14.84 -0.64 16.00
C ALA A 86 14.37 0.34 14.91
N GLN A 87 14.06 -0.14 13.70
CA GLN A 87 13.75 0.68 12.53
C GLN A 87 12.29 0.52 12.06
N VAL A 88 11.61 -0.54 12.51
CA VAL A 88 10.23 -0.83 12.11
C VAL A 88 9.35 -0.98 13.34
N SER A 89 8.34 -0.15 13.43
CA SER A 89 7.37 -0.09 14.53
C SER A 89 5.98 -0.54 14.06
N PRO A 90 5.58 -1.81 14.27
CA PRO A 90 4.24 -2.29 13.94
C PRO A 90 3.20 -1.75 14.92
N VAL A 91 2.18 -1.05 14.41
CA VAL A 91 1.14 -0.35 15.18
C VAL A 91 -0.25 -0.88 14.82
N LEU A 92 -1.00 -1.31 15.84
CA LEU A 92 -2.40 -1.71 15.69
C LEU A 92 -3.28 -0.47 15.59
N SER A 93 -3.62 -0.09 14.36
CA SER A 93 -4.45 1.09 14.11
C SER A 93 -5.09 1.01 12.74
N SER A 94 -6.30 1.57 12.63
CA SER A 94 -6.87 1.91 11.34
C SER A 94 -6.12 3.09 10.73
N VAL A 95 -5.97 3.10 9.40
CA VAL A 95 -5.39 4.25 8.68
C VAL A 95 -6.17 5.54 8.93
N TYR A 96 -7.47 5.45 9.14
CA TYR A 96 -8.33 6.62 9.38
C TYR A 96 -8.13 7.26 10.76
N ASP A 97 -7.68 6.48 11.74
CA ASP A 97 -7.52 6.91 13.14
C ASP A 97 -6.07 7.26 13.49
N HIS A 98 -5.12 6.77 12.69
CA HIS A 98 -3.69 6.99 12.95
C HIS A 98 -3.30 8.47 12.85
N ARG A 99 -2.51 8.94 13.81
CA ARG A 99 -1.97 10.30 13.92
C ARG A 99 -0.52 10.22 14.38
N GLY A 100 0.42 10.16 13.45
CA GLY A 100 1.83 9.91 13.79
C GLY A 100 2.84 10.69 12.98
N GLY A 101 2.38 11.53 12.03
CA GLY A 101 3.26 12.34 11.17
C GLY A 101 4.09 13.40 11.92
N PRO A 102 4.93 14.15 11.20
CA PRO A 102 5.07 14.12 9.75
C PRO A 102 5.86 12.90 9.23
N TYR A 103 5.52 12.45 8.01
CA TYR A 103 6.22 11.40 7.29
C TYR A 103 6.81 11.94 5.98
N ASP A 104 7.98 11.47 5.58
CA ASP A 104 8.60 11.79 4.29
C ASP A 104 7.94 10.99 3.16
N ALA A 105 7.39 9.84 3.50
CA ALA A 105 6.64 9.02 2.56
C ALA A 105 5.54 8.22 3.24
N ALA A 106 4.53 7.86 2.44
CA ALA A 106 3.55 6.84 2.80
C ALA A 106 3.45 5.79 1.69
N TYR A 107 3.19 4.54 2.05
CA TYR A 107 3.11 3.44 1.12
C TYR A 107 1.89 2.55 1.37
N PHE A 108 1.14 2.27 0.32
CA PHE A 108 0.06 1.29 0.28
C PHE A 108 0.49 0.08 -0.56
N SER A 109 0.93 -0.99 0.08
CA SER A 109 1.34 -2.22 -0.59
C SER A 109 0.15 -3.12 -0.89
N ALA A 110 -0.51 -2.90 -2.04
CA ALA A 110 -1.76 -3.55 -2.46
C ALA A 110 -2.93 -3.39 -1.45
N SER A 111 -2.81 -2.50 -0.49
CA SER A 111 -3.78 -2.30 0.59
C SER A 111 -4.84 -1.25 0.25
N LEU A 112 -4.52 -0.24 -0.58
CA LEU A 112 -5.37 0.93 -0.83
C LEU A 112 -6.79 0.56 -1.27
N MET A 113 -6.92 -0.32 -2.26
CA MET A 113 -8.23 -0.69 -2.82
C MET A 113 -9.00 -1.74 -1.98
N LEU A 114 -8.42 -2.19 -0.86
CA LEU A 114 -9.10 -3.01 0.15
C LEU A 114 -9.82 -2.14 1.18
N LEU A 115 -9.43 -0.87 1.29
CA LEU A 115 -9.99 0.06 2.26
C LEU A 115 -11.46 0.39 1.95
N PRO A 116 -12.29 0.61 2.97
CA PRO A 116 -13.69 1.00 2.82
C PRO A 116 -13.86 2.29 1.99
N ASP A 117 -13.03 3.30 2.28
CA ASP A 117 -12.99 4.59 1.60
C ASP A 117 -11.55 4.95 1.21
N PRO A 118 -11.11 4.59 0.00
CA PRO A 118 -9.76 4.92 -0.46
C PRO A 118 -9.49 6.42 -0.55
N VAL A 119 -10.49 7.23 -0.90
CA VAL A 119 -10.35 8.69 -1.03
C VAL A 119 -10.04 9.31 0.34
N ALA A 120 -10.85 8.98 1.35
CA ALA A 120 -10.62 9.45 2.71
C ALA A 120 -9.27 8.97 3.27
N ALA A 121 -8.85 7.74 2.95
CA ALA A 121 -7.55 7.21 3.37
C ALA A 121 -6.38 7.96 2.73
N ILE A 122 -6.45 8.24 1.42
CA ILE A 122 -5.43 9.02 0.71
C ILE A 122 -5.33 10.43 1.30
N ALA A 123 -6.46 11.13 1.44
CA ALA A 123 -6.51 12.48 1.98
C ALA A 123 -5.96 12.53 3.42
N HIS A 124 -6.37 11.57 4.25
CA HIS A 124 -5.91 11.48 5.63
C HIS A 124 -4.40 11.23 5.74
N VAL A 125 -3.86 10.32 4.94
CA VAL A 125 -2.42 10.03 4.89
C VAL A 125 -1.65 11.22 4.33
N ALA A 126 -2.15 11.87 3.27
CA ALA A 126 -1.54 13.07 2.68
C ALA A 126 -1.41 14.20 3.72
N SER A 127 -2.41 14.40 4.59
CA SER A 127 -2.34 15.42 5.64
C SER A 127 -1.26 15.16 6.71
N GLN A 128 -0.66 13.99 6.72
CA GLN A 128 0.43 13.60 7.62
C GLN A 128 1.80 13.57 6.95
N LEU A 129 1.89 13.91 5.67
CA LEU A 129 3.16 14.00 4.96
C LEU A 129 3.85 15.34 5.22
N THR A 130 5.18 15.35 5.09
CA THR A 130 5.96 16.59 4.96
C THR A 130 5.59 17.31 3.64
N PRO A 131 5.86 18.61 3.49
CA PRO A 131 5.57 19.35 2.26
C PRO A 131 6.12 18.68 0.99
N ASP A 132 7.33 18.10 1.08
CA ASP A 132 7.97 17.37 -0.02
C ASP A 132 7.65 15.87 -0.01
N GLY A 133 6.79 15.44 0.89
CA GLY A 133 6.44 14.04 1.11
C GLY A 133 5.80 13.39 -0.12
N ARG A 134 6.01 12.09 -0.28
CA ARG A 134 5.49 11.32 -1.40
C ARG A 134 4.57 10.21 -0.92
N LEU A 135 3.50 10.00 -1.66
CA LEU A 135 2.63 8.86 -1.48
C LEU A 135 2.91 7.83 -2.57
N PHE A 136 3.19 6.61 -2.16
CA PHE A 136 3.40 5.45 -3.03
C PHE A 136 2.22 4.48 -2.91
N ALA A 137 1.81 3.88 -4.01
CA ALA A 137 0.88 2.77 -4.00
C ALA A 137 1.26 1.74 -5.06
N THR A 138 1.33 0.47 -4.68
CA THR A 138 1.42 -0.62 -5.65
C THR A 138 0.09 -1.33 -5.72
N GLN A 139 -0.38 -1.57 -6.95
CA GLN A 139 -1.71 -2.12 -7.18
C GLN A 139 -1.73 -2.99 -8.43
N THR A 140 -2.61 -3.99 -8.41
CA THR A 140 -2.93 -4.80 -9.59
C THR A 140 -4.06 -4.15 -10.37
N PHE A 141 -3.82 -3.85 -11.63
CA PHE A 141 -4.81 -3.29 -12.55
C PHE A 141 -5.28 -4.33 -13.55
N HIS A 142 -6.56 -4.35 -13.85
CA HIS A 142 -7.16 -5.18 -14.88
C HIS A 142 -7.48 -4.36 -16.13
N HIS A 143 -7.08 -4.89 -17.32
CA HIS A 143 -7.21 -4.17 -18.59
C HIS A 143 -8.61 -4.22 -19.21
N ARG A 144 -9.52 -5.09 -18.74
CA ARG A 144 -10.88 -5.23 -19.27
C ARG A 144 -11.91 -5.27 -18.15
N ARG A 145 -12.91 -4.41 -18.24
CA ARG A 145 -14.14 -4.50 -17.43
C ARG A 145 -14.91 -5.75 -17.83
N SER A 146 -14.94 -6.76 -16.97
CA SER A 146 -15.73 -7.98 -17.18
C SER A 146 -17.08 -7.82 -16.51
N ARG A 147 -18.13 -7.59 -17.32
CA ARG A 147 -19.53 -7.52 -16.85
C ARG A 147 -19.98 -8.80 -16.10
N LEU A 148 -19.38 -9.95 -16.43
CA LEU A 148 -19.66 -11.23 -15.76
C LEU A 148 -19.09 -11.28 -14.33
N LEU A 149 -17.88 -10.72 -14.10
CA LEU A 149 -17.28 -10.63 -12.76
C LEU A 149 -18.07 -9.63 -11.88
N GLU A 150 -18.59 -8.55 -12.44
CA GLU A 150 -19.42 -7.60 -11.69
C GLU A 150 -20.73 -8.21 -11.20
N ARG A 151 -21.36 -9.09 -12.00
CA ARG A 151 -22.59 -9.82 -11.62
C ARG A 151 -22.35 -10.95 -10.62
N ALA A 152 -21.14 -11.53 -10.57
CA ALA A 152 -20.79 -12.61 -9.65
C ALA A 152 -20.35 -12.11 -8.27
N LYS A 153 -20.10 -10.81 -8.08
CA LYS A 153 -19.65 -10.19 -6.83
C LYS A 153 -20.46 -10.57 -5.57
N PRO A 154 -21.80 -10.65 -5.58
CA PRO A 154 -22.54 -11.01 -4.38
C PRO A 154 -22.37 -12.48 -3.97
N LEU A 155 -22.09 -13.39 -4.92
CA LEU A 155 -21.99 -14.83 -4.65
C LEU A 155 -20.62 -15.25 -4.11
N VAL A 156 -19.55 -14.55 -4.52
CA VAL A 156 -18.17 -14.86 -4.13
C VAL A 156 -17.86 -14.37 -2.70
N ARG A 157 -18.61 -13.38 -2.21
CA ARG A 157 -18.46 -12.80 -0.85
C ARG A 157 -18.69 -13.77 0.28
N HIS A 158 -19.34 -14.91 0.05
CA HIS A 158 -19.67 -15.91 1.06
C HIS A 158 -18.77 -17.16 1.06
N VAL A 159 -17.85 -17.28 0.10
CA VAL A 159 -17.07 -18.52 -0.10
C VAL A 159 -15.57 -18.34 0.19
N THR A 160 -15.07 -17.13 0.27
CA THR A 160 -13.64 -16.90 0.54
C THR A 160 -13.46 -15.86 1.65
N THR A 161 -12.79 -16.27 2.72
CA THR A 161 -12.29 -15.41 3.80
C THR A 161 -11.16 -14.45 3.33
N ILE A 162 -10.71 -14.60 2.10
CA ILE A 162 -9.75 -13.72 1.47
C ILE A 162 -10.54 -12.77 0.58
N HIS A 163 -10.69 -11.53 1.01
CA HIS A 163 -11.17 -10.44 0.15
C HIS A 163 -10.16 -10.27 -0.99
N PHE A 164 -10.33 -11.01 -2.08
CA PHE A 164 -9.70 -10.67 -3.34
C PHE A 164 -10.14 -9.25 -3.67
N GLY A 165 -9.19 -8.32 -3.61
CA GLY A 165 -9.41 -6.89 -3.70
C GLY A 165 -10.32 -6.55 -4.90
N ARG A 166 -11.09 -5.50 -4.76
CA ARG A 166 -11.88 -4.93 -5.85
C ARG A 166 -11.02 -4.88 -7.09
N VAL A 167 -11.54 -5.42 -8.20
CA VAL A 167 -10.88 -5.28 -9.51
C VAL A 167 -10.63 -3.80 -9.72
N THR A 168 -9.37 -3.41 -9.75
CA THR A 168 -8.97 -2.01 -9.88
C THR A 168 -8.82 -1.68 -11.35
N TYR A 169 -9.51 -0.65 -11.77
CA TYR A 169 -9.35 -0.03 -13.08
C TYR A 169 -8.55 1.25 -12.95
N GLU A 170 -7.79 1.60 -13.97
CA GLU A 170 -6.91 2.77 -13.93
C GLU A 170 -7.71 4.06 -13.69
N ASP A 171 -8.85 4.23 -14.38
CA ASP A 171 -9.68 5.44 -14.24
C ASP A 171 -10.21 5.63 -12.81
N ASP A 172 -10.69 4.53 -12.19
CA ASP A 172 -11.20 4.57 -10.82
C ASP A 172 -10.08 4.90 -9.82
N PHE A 173 -8.87 4.38 -10.08
CA PHE A 173 -7.69 4.63 -9.25
C PHE A 173 -7.23 6.10 -9.38
N ARG A 174 -7.09 6.61 -10.61
CA ARG A 174 -6.73 8.02 -10.87
C ARG A 174 -7.74 8.98 -10.26
N LYS A 175 -9.03 8.65 -10.39
CA LYS A 175 -10.11 9.44 -9.79
C LYS A 175 -9.99 9.49 -8.26
N ALA A 176 -9.65 8.41 -7.59
CA ALA A 176 -9.52 8.39 -6.13
C ALA A 176 -8.41 9.35 -5.64
N PHE A 177 -7.28 9.45 -6.36
CA PHE A 177 -6.22 10.41 -6.05
C PHE A 177 -6.67 11.85 -6.29
N ALA A 178 -7.32 12.11 -7.43
CA ALA A 178 -7.84 13.45 -7.74
C ALA A 178 -8.91 13.91 -6.75
N ASP A 179 -9.87 13.04 -6.40
CA ASP A 179 -10.90 13.33 -5.41
C ASP A 179 -10.33 13.58 -4.00
N ALA A 180 -9.16 13.01 -3.70
CA ALA A 180 -8.44 13.23 -2.44
C ALA A 180 -7.55 14.49 -2.45
N GLY A 181 -7.51 15.26 -3.53
CA GLY A 181 -6.65 16.45 -3.67
C GLY A 181 -5.16 16.12 -3.80
N VAL A 182 -4.82 14.92 -4.29
CA VAL A 182 -3.44 14.44 -4.41
C VAL A 182 -3.09 14.26 -5.88
N GLU A 183 -1.98 14.88 -6.33
CA GLU A 183 -1.51 14.81 -7.70
C GLU A 183 -0.76 13.51 -7.98
N LEU A 184 -1.28 12.70 -8.90
CA LEU A 184 -0.62 11.48 -9.36
C LEU A 184 0.47 11.83 -10.39
N MET A 185 1.73 11.79 -9.95
CA MET A 185 2.91 12.15 -10.75
C MET A 185 3.33 11.04 -11.71
N GLU A 186 3.26 9.78 -11.26
CA GLU A 186 3.78 8.63 -11.97
C GLU A 186 2.85 7.42 -11.79
N LEU A 187 2.65 6.64 -12.84
CA LEU A 187 1.99 5.35 -12.80
C LEU A 187 2.75 4.36 -13.71
N THR A 188 3.77 3.74 -13.17
CA THR A 188 4.71 2.87 -13.91
C THR A 188 4.36 1.41 -13.78
N THR A 189 4.40 0.68 -14.88
CA THR A 189 4.22 -0.78 -14.86
C THR A 189 5.51 -1.47 -14.41
N LEU A 190 5.44 -2.20 -13.31
CA LEU A 190 6.54 -3.01 -12.77
C LEU A 190 6.62 -4.37 -13.46
N SER A 191 5.48 -5.00 -13.66
CA SER A 191 5.33 -6.28 -14.36
C SER A 191 3.87 -6.48 -14.78
N GLY A 192 3.59 -7.51 -15.57
CA GLY A 192 2.22 -7.79 -15.96
C GLY A 192 2.05 -8.92 -16.94
N THR A 193 0.79 -9.19 -17.27
CA THR A 193 0.32 -10.14 -18.26
C THR A 193 -0.58 -9.43 -19.29
N ARG A 194 -1.09 -10.17 -20.29
CA ARG A 194 -2.09 -9.61 -21.22
C ARG A 194 -3.40 -9.16 -20.56
N ARG A 195 -3.70 -9.63 -19.34
CA ARG A 195 -4.98 -9.37 -18.64
C ARG A 195 -4.86 -8.43 -17.45
N SER A 196 -3.68 -8.33 -16.85
CA SER A 196 -3.42 -7.52 -15.67
C SER A 196 -2.01 -6.95 -15.69
N SER A 197 -1.84 -5.78 -15.08
CA SER A 197 -0.53 -5.16 -14.82
C SER A 197 -0.38 -4.85 -13.35
N TYR A 198 0.84 -5.00 -12.87
CA TYR A 198 1.25 -4.56 -11.53
C TYR A 198 1.95 -3.22 -11.69
N ARG A 199 1.41 -2.18 -11.04
CA ARG A 199 1.91 -0.82 -11.23
C ARG A 199 2.25 -0.17 -9.92
N LEU A 200 3.26 0.70 -9.98
CA LEU A 200 3.65 1.63 -8.93
C LEU A 200 3.13 3.01 -9.28
N ALA A 201 2.36 3.57 -8.39
CA ALA A 201 1.94 4.96 -8.39
C ALA A 201 2.84 5.77 -7.47
N VAL A 202 3.20 6.98 -7.89
CA VAL A 202 3.87 8.00 -7.08
C VAL A 202 3.03 9.27 -7.16
N ALA A 203 2.70 9.82 -6.00
CA ALA A 203 1.88 11.02 -5.91
C ALA A 203 2.45 11.99 -4.88
N ARG A 204 2.06 13.27 -4.98
CA ARG A 204 2.40 14.34 -4.05
C ARG A 204 1.14 15.10 -3.62
N ILE A 205 1.25 15.83 -2.54
CA ILE A 205 0.21 16.78 -2.15
C ILE A 205 0.11 17.82 -3.27
N GLY A 206 -1.10 18.07 -3.77
CA GLY A 206 -1.34 19.11 -4.76
C GLY A 206 -0.97 20.48 -4.19
N ASP A 207 -0.25 21.30 -4.94
CA ASP A 207 -0.06 22.69 -4.59
C ASP A 207 -1.39 23.44 -4.69
N ASP A 208 -1.91 23.92 -3.58
CA ASP A 208 -3.11 24.80 -3.50
C ASP A 208 -2.88 26.19 -4.13
N SER A 209 -1.80 26.35 -4.93
CA SER A 209 -1.39 27.65 -5.49
C SER A 209 -2.18 28.06 -6.74
N ASP A 210 -3.12 27.25 -7.23
CA ASP A 210 -3.86 27.57 -8.47
C ASP A 210 -5.37 27.71 -8.25
N GLY A 211 -5.81 28.65 -7.39
CA GLY A 211 -7.24 28.89 -7.30
C GLY A 211 -7.79 29.77 -6.19
N ARG A 212 -7.04 30.78 -5.70
CA ARG A 212 -7.69 31.89 -4.98
C ARG A 212 -7.12 33.23 -5.41
N GLY A 213 -7.41 33.58 -6.64
CA GLY A 213 -7.48 34.99 -7.04
C GLY A 213 -8.63 35.64 -6.28
N CYS A 214 -8.31 36.23 -5.14
CA CYS A 214 -9.22 37.10 -4.43
C CYS A 214 -9.51 38.31 -5.30
N THR A 215 -10.63 38.32 -6.04
CA THR A 215 -11.19 39.58 -6.60
C THR A 215 -11.85 40.30 -5.45
N ALA A 216 -11.09 41.18 -4.82
CA ALA A 216 -11.63 42.29 -4.05
C ALA A 216 -11.79 43.47 -5.00
N ALA A 217 -13.02 43.84 -5.25
CA ALA A 217 -13.43 45.16 -5.70
C ALA A 217 -14.74 45.48 -5.01
#